data_1dd4e9e101eeee69e6f043b1abe73d03
#
_entry.id   1dd4e9e101eeee69e6f043b1abe73d03
#
_cell.length_a   1.000
_cell.length_b   1.000
_cell.length_c   1.000
_cell.angle_alpha   90.00
_cell.angle_beta   90.00
_cell.angle_gamma   90.00
#
_symmetry.space_group_name_H-M   'P 1'
#
loop_
_entity.id
_entity.type
_entity.pdbx_description
1 polymer ?
#
loop_
_entity_poly.entity_id
_entity_poly.type
_entity_poly.pdbx_seq_one_letter_code
_entity_poly.pdbx_strand_id
1 'polypeptide(L)'
;MNSRTEPAGADRHHSVVIVGGGAAGISVASSLHKRDRRLDIAILEPSATHHYQPGWTMVGGGVFQPEVTSRPMSQVMPGFVSWYQQAVSGVMPEQNQVRLADGSSISYQALVLAPGLELNWSAIDGLESALGDNGVTSNYRQGMAQYTWQTVQALKKGRALFSQPPMPIKCAGAPQKAMYLSSDHWRRNGVLGQLDIQFHNAGAVLFGVPAYVPALQEYIDKYGIQVNFQSNLVAVNGPARKATFRLTDAEGNSQDRELDFDMLHAVPPLRAPGFIRESVLANDGCWLNLADDTLQHKTVANIFGLGDVSGTGNAKTAAAVRKQAPVVAENLIASLGNQPLPAAYLGYGSCPLRVDNGRIVLAEFG
;
A
#
# COMPACT_ATOMS: atom_id res chain seq x y z
N MET A 1 -30.11 -2.75 13.78
CA MET A 1 -28.82 -2.08 13.50
C MET A 1 -29.12 -0.59 13.50
N ASN A 2 -28.84 0.07 14.62
CA ASN A 2 -29.15 1.51 14.73
C ASN A 2 -27.96 2.32 14.22
N SER A 3 -28.07 2.83 13.00
CA SER A 3 -27.30 3.99 12.59
C SER A 3 -27.82 5.17 13.39
N ARG A 4 -27.07 5.58 14.40
CA ARG A 4 -27.34 6.86 15.08
C ARG A 4 -26.94 7.96 14.11
N THR A 5 -27.91 8.51 13.40
CA THR A 5 -27.79 9.84 12.78
C THR A 5 -27.89 10.86 13.91
N GLU A 6 -26.75 11.24 14.47
CA GLU A 6 -26.71 12.34 15.43
C GLU A 6 -26.77 13.70 14.68
N PRO A 7 -27.41 14.72 15.25
CA PRO A 7 -27.58 16.02 14.62
C PRO A 7 -26.22 16.71 14.40
N ALA A 8 -26.09 17.39 13.28
CA ALA A 8 -24.96 18.28 12.97
C ALA A 8 -24.92 19.40 14.05
N GLY A 9 -23.81 19.47 14.83
CA GLY A 9 -23.59 20.55 15.79
C GLY A 9 -23.21 20.13 17.22
N ALA A 10 -23.19 18.86 17.57
CA ALA A 10 -22.70 18.42 18.88
C ALA A 10 -21.16 18.35 18.84
N ASP A 11 -20.48 18.85 19.88
CA ASP A 11 -19.05 18.64 20.13
C ASP A 11 -18.81 17.13 20.28
N ARG A 12 -18.41 16.48 19.18
CA ARG A 12 -18.14 15.04 19.17
C ARG A 12 -16.77 14.82 19.77
N HIS A 13 -16.74 14.10 20.89
CA HIS A 13 -15.49 13.77 21.59
C HIS A 13 -15.38 12.25 21.79
N HIS A 14 -14.20 11.69 21.54
CA HIS A 14 -13.91 10.28 21.78
C HIS A 14 -12.58 10.12 22.53
N SER A 15 -12.45 9.08 23.34
CA SER A 15 -11.17 8.77 24.00
C SER A 15 -10.10 8.49 22.94
N VAL A 16 -10.45 7.74 21.90
CA VAL A 16 -9.55 7.41 20.80
C VAL A 16 -10.23 7.63 19.45
N VAL A 17 -9.63 8.44 18.61
CA VAL A 17 -10.03 8.59 17.21
C VAL A 17 -9.00 7.87 16.33
N ILE A 18 -9.49 7.06 15.39
CA ILE A 18 -8.66 6.34 14.42
C ILE A 18 -9.03 6.83 13.02
N VAL A 19 -8.07 7.35 12.29
CA VAL A 19 -8.23 7.77 10.89
C VAL A 19 -7.87 6.61 9.98
N GLY A 20 -8.85 6.13 9.23
CA GLY A 20 -8.74 4.99 8.30
C GLY A 20 -9.32 3.70 8.88
N GLY A 21 -10.31 3.10 8.18
CA GLY A 21 -10.94 1.82 8.47
C GLY A 21 -10.38 0.66 7.65
N GLY A 22 -9.14 0.80 7.15
CA GLY A 22 -8.42 -0.28 6.49
C GLY A 22 -7.90 -1.34 7.48
N ALA A 23 -7.07 -2.26 6.98
CA ALA A 23 -6.48 -3.34 7.80
C ALA A 23 -5.80 -2.80 9.07
N ALA A 24 -5.10 -1.66 8.98
CA ALA A 24 -4.38 -1.05 10.10
C ALA A 24 -5.35 -0.51 11.17
N GLY A 25 -6.32 0.31 10.79
CA GLY A 25 -7.26 0.92 11.73
C GLY A 25 -8.15 -0.10 12.44
N ILE A 26 -8.68 -1.07 11.72
CA ILE A 26 -9.50 -2.14 12.31
C ILE A 26 -8.66 -3.01 13.27
N SER A 27 -7.41 -3.30 12.91
CA SER A 27 -6.52 -4.12 13.75
C SER A 27 -6.16 -3.40 15.06
N VAL A 28 -5.86 -2.09 15.01
CA VAL A 28 -5.54 -1.34 16.23
C VAL A 28 -6.77 -1.13 17.08
N ALA A 29 -7.96 -0.85 16.50
CA ALA A 29 -9.21 -0.77 17.25
C ALA A 29 -9.51 -2.06 18.01
N SER A 30 -9.37 -3.20 17.33
CA SER A 30 -9.55 -4.52 17.93
C SER A 30 -8.53 -4.80 19.04
N SER A 31 -7.28 -4.37 18.84
CA SER A 31 -6.20 -4.52 19.83
C SER A 31 -6.43 -3.66 21.08
N LEU A 32 -6.91 -2.43 20.90
CA LEU A 32 -7.30 -1.52 21.99
C LEU A 32 -8.47 -2.11 22.79
N HIS A 33 -9.57 -2.48 22.13
CA HIS A 33 -10.75 -3.02 22.78
C HIS A 33 -10.48 -4.33 23.55
N LYS A 34 -9.57 -5.16 23.06
CA LYS A 34 -9.14 -6.38 23.78
C LYS A 34 -8.46 -6.04 25.11
N ARG A 35 -7.76 -4.91 25.20
CA ARG A 35 -6.98 -4.49 26.37
C ARG A 35 -7.79 -3.63 27.35
N ASP A 36 -8.61 -2.73 26.83
CA ASP A 36 -9.56 -1.95 27.64
C ASP A 36 -10.90 -1.77 26.89
N ARG A 37 -11.92 -2.48 27.34
CA ARG A 37 -13.28 -2.44 26.76
C ARG A 37 -14.04 -1.14 27.06
N ARG A 38 -13.52 -0.30 27.94
CA ARG A 38 -14.17 0.98 28.35
C ARG A 38 -13.78 2.12 27.42
N LEU A 39 -12.76 1.94 26.58
CA LEU A 39 -12.35 2.96 25.63
C LEU A 39 -13.47 3.26 24.65
N ASP A 40 -13.83 4.53 24.54
CA ASP A 40 -14.69 5.04 23.50
C ASP A 40 -13.87 5.29 22.25
N ILE A 41 -14.08 4.46 21.24
CA ILE A 41 -13.26 4.42 20.00
C ILE A 41 -14.11 4.84 18.81
N ALA A 42 -13.66 5.86 18.09
CA ALA A 42 -14.21 6.24 16.79
C ALA A 42 -13.28 5.83 15.66
N ILE A 43 -13.84 5.38 14.52
CA ILE A 43 -13.11 5.17 13.25
C ILE A 43 -13.71 6.10 12.19
N LEU A 44 -12.81 6.87 11.54
CA LEU A 44 -13.14 7.75 10.41
C LEU A 44 -12.75 7.04 9.12
N GLU A 45 -13.74 6.56 8.35
CA GLU A 45 -13.52 5.81 7.10
C GLU A 45 -14.63 6.13 6.12
N PRO A 46 -14.32 6.83 5.01
CA PRO A 46 -15.32 7.27 4.04
C PRO A 46 -15.86 6.12 3.17
N SER A 47 -15.09 5.05 2.98
CA SER A 47 -15.46 3.98 2.06
C SER A 47 -16.55 3.07 2.64
N ALA A 48 -17.57 2.80 1.84
CA ALA A 48 -18.58 1.78 2.17
C ALA A 48 -18.08 0.34 1.89
N THR A 49 -16.90 0.20 1.25
CA THR A 49 -16.34 -1.09 0.86
C THR A 49 -14.94 -1.26 1.43
N HIS A 50 -14.71 -2.38 2.08
CA HIS A 50 -13.37 -2.82 2.50
C HIS A 50 -12.72 -3.65 1.40
N HIS A 51 -11.48 -3.31 1.04
CA HIS A 51 -10.71 -4.02 0.03
C HIS A 51 -9.50 -4.74 0.64
N TYR A 52 -9.40 -6.04 0.38
CA TYR A 52 -8.19 -6.82 0.65
C TYR A 52 -7.21 -6.63 -0.53
N GLN A 53 -6.52 -5.49 -0.52
CA GLN A 53 -5.63 -5.06 -1.62
C GLN A 53 -4.53 -6.08 -1.98
N PRO A 54 -3.90 -6.84 -1.02
CA PRO A 54 -2.95 -7.89 -1.39
C PRO A 54 -3.54 -8.96 -2.32
N GLY A 55 -4.84 -9.17 -2.29
CA GLY A 55 -5.56 -10.09 -3.17
C GLY A 55 -5.60 -9.64 -4.64
N TRP A 56 -5.46 -8.34 -4.93
CA TRP A 56 -5.51 -7.84 -6.32
C TRP A 56 -4.38 -8.42 -7.18
N THR A 57 -3.19 -8.62 -6.62
CA THR A 57 -2.11 -9.31 -7.34
C THR A 57 -2.48 -10.76 -7.68
N MET A 58 -3.23 -11.42 -6.79
CA MET A 58 -3.71 -12.78 -7.05
C MET A 58 -4.82 -12.81 -8.12
N VAL A 59 -5.66 -11.78 -8.18
CA VAL A 59 -6.65 -11.61 -9.26
C VAL A 59 -5.93 -11.39 -10.59
N GLY A 60 -4.97 -10.45 -10.64
CA GLY A 60 -4.17 -10.17 -11.83
C GLY A 60 -3.30 -11.34 -12.31
N GLY A 61 -3.04 -12.30 -11.44
CA GLY A 61 -2.37 -13.58 -11.77
C GLY A 61 -3.32 -14.75 -12.02
N GLY A 62 -4.65 -14.53 -12.03
CA GLY A 62 -5.65 -15.57 -12.27
C GLY A 62 -5.81 -16.59 -11.15
N VAL A 63 -5.40 -16.26 -9.92
CA VAL A 63 -5.44 -17.15 -8.76
C VAL A 63 -6.71 -16.94 -7.93
N PHE A 64 -7.15 -15.69 -7.80
CA PHE A 64 -8.37 -15.32 -7.09
C PHE A 64 -9.43 -14.78 -8.05
N GLN A 65 -10.69 -14.98 -7.70
CA GLN A 65 -11.78 -14.23 -8.30
C GLN A 65 -11.86 -12.83 -7.66
N PRO A 66 -12.24 -11.78 -8.42
CA PRO A 66 -12.28 -10.40 -7.90
C PRO A 66 -13.15 -10.24 -6.64
N GLU A 67 -14.26 -10.95 -6.57
CA GLU A 67 -15.29 -10.83 -5.52
C GLU A 67 -14.74 -11.18 -4.13
N VAL A 68 -13.75 -12.07 -4.04
CA VAL A 68 -13.17 -12.45 -2.74
C VAL A 68 -12.29 -11.37 -2.13
N THR A 69 -11.98 -10.33 -2.90
CA THR A 69 -11.07 -9.24 -2.47
C THR A 69 -11.79 -8.02 -1.89
N SER A 70 -13.13 -8.05 -1.84
CA SER A 70 -13.90 -6.94 -1.30
C SER A 70 -15.07 -7.42 -0.44
N ARG A 71 -15.45 -6.60 0.54
CA ARG A 71 -16.63 -6.81 1.39
C ARG A 71 -17.24 -5.46 1.74
N PRO A 72 -18.57 -5.39 2.01
CA PRO A 72 -19.15 -4.21 2.63
C PRO A 72 -18.40 -3.83 3.91
N MET A 73 -18.06 -2.56 4.08
CA MET A 73 -17.34 -2.07 5.27
C MET A 73 -18.10 -2.40 6.55
N SER A 74 -19.44 -2.35 6.52
CA SER A 74 -20.31 -2.70 7.65
C SER A 74 -20.17 -4.14 8.15
N GLN A 75 -19.64 -5.06 7.32
CA GLN A 75 -19.40 -6.45 7.72
C GLN A 75 -18.06 -6.66 8.42
N VAL A 76 -17.11 -5.74 8.23
CA VAL A 76 -15.75 -5.83 8.79
C VAL A 76 -15.50 -4.80 9.89
N MET A 77 -16.29 -3.72 9.92
CA MET A 77 -16.21 -2.70 10.95
C MET A 77 -16.63 -3.30 12.30
N PRO A 78 -15.79 -3.21 13.35
CA PRO A 78 -16.14 -3.77 14.66
C PRO A 78 -17.36 -3.08 15.26
N GLY A 79 -18.28 -3.87 15.81
CA GLY A 79 -19.54 -3.34 16.37
C GLY A 79 -19.39 -2.51 17.65
N PHE A 80 -18.21 -2.45 18.24
CA PHE A 80 -17.89 -1.67 19.45
C PHE A 80 -17.36 -0.27 19.16
N VAL A 81 -17.12 0.10 17.86
CA VAL A 81 -16.63 1.42 17.48
C VAL A 81 -17.76 2.31 16.97
N SER A 82 -17.60 3.61 17.14
CA SER A 82 -18.39 4.62 16.43
C SER A 82 -17.80 4.83 15.05
N TRP A 83 -18.46 4.35 13.99
CA TRP A 83 -18.00 4.54 12.62
C TRP A 83 -18.59 5.78 11.99
N TYR A 84 -17.72 6.73 11.62
CA TYR A 84 -18.07 7.91 10.85
C TYR A 84 -17.67 7.68 9.39
N GLN A 85 -18.65 7.62 8.50
CA GLN A 85 -18.41 7.42 7.08
C GLN A 85 -18.06 8.76 6.41
N GLN A 86 -16.95 9.35 6.84
CA GLN A 86 -16.49 10.65 6.38
C GLN A 86 -14.98 10.66 6.18
N ALA A 87 -14.53 11.42 5.19
CA ALA A 87 -13.11 11.65 4.93
C ALA A 87 -12.55 12.70 5.89
N VAL A 88 -11.28 12.56 6.23
CA VAL A 88 -10.50 13.53 6.99
C VAL A 88 -9.84 14.50 6.02
N SER A 89 -9.97 15.79 6.28
CA SER A 89 -9.35 16.88 5.52
C SER A 89 -8.14 17.50 6.23
N GLY A 90 -7.98 17.27 7.55
CA GLY A 90 -6.85 17.80 8.31
C GLY A 90 -6.83 17.33 9.75
N VAL A 91 -5.67 17.52 10.39
CA VAL A 91 -5.47 17.30 11.83
C VAL A 91 -5.01 18.60 12.45
N MET A 92 -5.58 18.96 13.59
CA MET A 92 -5.24 20.12 14.39
C MET A 92 -4.69 19.64 15.75
N PRO A 93 -3.39 19.30 15.83
CA PRO A 93 -2.82 18.68 17.04
C PRO A 93 -2.94 19.55 18.29
N GLU A 94 -2.74 20.85 18.16
CA GLU A 94 -2.82 21.82 19.27
C GLU A 94 -4.21 21.91 19.90
N GLN A 95 -5.25 21.52 19.16
CA GLN A 95 -6.65 21.50 19.61
C GLN A 95 -7.13 20.10 19.95
N ASN A 96 -6.31 19.07 19.74
CA ASN A 96 -6.69 17.66 19.80
C ASN A 96 -7.94 17.37 18.94
N GLN A 97 -7.97 17.86 17.70
CA GLN A 97 -9.11 17.72 16.79
C GLN A 97 -8.70 17.19 15.41
N VAL A 98 -9.61 16.44 14.81
CA VAL A 98 -9.57 16.04 13.41
C VAL A 98 -10.66 16.77 12.65
N ARG A 99 -10.32 17.44 11.55
CA ARG A 99 -11.28 18.09 10.66
C ARG A 99 -11.75 17.13 9.60
N LEU A 100 -13.05 17.05 9.39
CA LEU A 100 -13.70 16.26 8.38
C LEU A 100 -13.88 17.03 7.06
N ALA A 101 -14.17 16.31 5.97
CA ALA A 101 -14.36 16.93 4.65
C ALA A 101 -15.60 17.83 4.55
N ASP A 102 -16.61 17.65 5.43
CA ASP A 102 -17.80 18.49 5.53
C ASP A 102 -17.56 19.77 6.37
N GLY A 103 -16.33 19.98 6.87
CA GLY A 103 -15.95 21.12 7.69
C GLY A 103 -16.19 20.94 9.19
N SER A 104 -16.88 19.88 9.63
CA SER A 104 -17.04 19.56 11.05
C SER A 104 -15.74 19.01 11.65
N SER A 105 -15.68 18.93 12.99
CA SER A 105 -14.51 18.41 13.70
C SER A 105 -14.92 17.37 14.74
N ILE A 106 -13.99 16.48 15.05
CA ILE A 106 -14.09 15.49 16.13
C ILE A 106 -12.87 15.65 17.03
N SER A 107 -13.08 15.81 18.33
CA SER A 107 -12.01 15.91 19.33
C SER A 107 -11.64 14.54 19.90
N TYR A 108 -10.41 14.42 20.39
CA TYR A 108 -9.87 13.16 20.92
C TYR A 108 -8.98 13.38 22.15
N GLN A 109 -8.82 12.34 22.96
CA GLN A 109 -7.72 12.28 23.93
C GLN A 109 -6.45 11.75 23.28
N ALA A 110 -6.59 10.69 22.44
CA ALA A 110 -5.50 10.16 21.62
C ALA A 110 -5.95 9.91 20.18
N LEU A 111 -5.03 10.07 19.24
CA LEU A 111 -5.27 9.90 17.80
C LEU A 111 -4.39 8.79 17.23
N VAL A 112 -4.99 7.93 16.41
CA VAL A 112 -4.25 6.96 15.60
C VAL A 112 -4.42 7.29 14.12
N LEU A 113 -3.30 7.50 13.43
CA LEU A 113 -3.27 7.77 11.99
C LEU A 113 -2.92 6.49 11.22
N ALA A 114 -3.91 5.95 10.51
CA ALA A 114 -3.81 4.74 9.70
C ALA A 114 -4.52 4.88 8.33
N PRO A 115 -4.45 6.05 7.65
CA PRO A 115 -5.20 6.31 6.43
C PRO A 115 -4.65 5.58 5.19
N GLY A 116 -3.55 4.83 5.34
CA GLY A 116 -2.87 4.20 4.21
C GLY A 116 -2.02 5.20 3.42
N LEU A 117 -2.03 5.06 2.08
CA LEU A 117 -1.24 5.88 1.17
C LEU A 117 -2.03 6.19 -0.11
N GLU A 118 -1.52 7.14 -0.90
CA GLU A 118 -2.00 7.50 -2.22
C GLU A 118 -1.05 6.98 -3.32
N LEU A 119 -1.64 6.62 -4.44
CA LEU A 119 -0.94 6.27 -5.68
C LEU A 119 -0.81 7.55 -6.52
N ASN A 120 0.42 7.99 -6.78
CA ASN A 120 0.69 9.20 -7.54
C ASN A 120 0.71 8.92 -9.06
N TRP A 121 -0.48 8.68 -9.64
CA TRP A 121 -0.63 8.36 -11.06
C TRP A 121 -0.09 9.46 -11.96
N SER A 122 -0.28 10.73 -11.59
CA SER A 122 0.18 11.89 -12.35
C SER A 122 1.69 12.11 -12.35
N ALA A 123 2.46 11.34 -11.55
CA ALA A 123 3.91 11.38 -11.59
C ALA A 123 4.52 10.68 -12.82
N ILE A 124 3.72 9.96 -13.58
CA ILE A 124 4.11 9.32 -14.84
C ILE A 124 3.23 9.89 -15.94
N ASP A 125 3.83 10.63 -16.85
CA ASP A 125 3.10 11.32 -17.92
C ASP A 125 2.27 10.36 -18.75
N GLY A 126 0.99 10.68 -18.95
CA GLY A 126 0.05 9.90 -19.75
C GLY A 126 -0.41 8.58 -19.14
N LEU A 127 0.14 8.13 -17.99
CA LEU A 127 -0.21 6.83 -17.40
C LEU A 127 -1.68 6.76 -16.98
N GLU A 128 -2.19 7.78 -16.30
CA GLU A 128 -3.55 7.74 -15.76
C GLU A 128 -4.61 7.61 -16.85
N SER A 129 -4.42 8.31 -17.97
CA SER A 129 -5.31 8.24 -19.13
C SER A 129 -5.17 6.96 -19.95
N ALA A 130 -4.02 6.28 -19.87
CA ALA A 130 -3.76 5.04 -20.60
C ALA A 130 -4.26 3.78 -19.88
N LEU A 131 -4.51 3.87 -18.56
CA LEU A 131 -4.90 2.69 -17.75
C LEU A 131 -6.25 2.10 -18.19
N GLY A 132 -6.24 0.79 -18.43
CA GLY A 132 -7.43 0.02 -18.80
C GLY A 132 -7.61 -0.10 -20.29
N ASP A 133 -6.70 0.42 -21.10
CA ASP A 133 -6.72 0.33 -22.55
C ASP A 133 -5.33 0.04 -23.11
N ASN A 134 -5.26 -0.39 -24.37
CA ASN A 134 -4.03 -0.64 -25.15
C ASN A 134 -2.98 -1.53 -24.44
N GLY A 135 -3.40 -2.38 -23.49
CA GLY A 135 -2.51 -3.26 -22.73
C GLY A 135 -1.88 -2.59 -21.51
N VAL A 136 -2.24 -1.35 -21.16
CA VAL A 136 -1.74 -0.66 -19.96
C VAL A 136 -2.57 -1.01 -18.74
N THR A 137 -1.97 -1.60 -17.73
CA THR A 137 -2.66 -2.11 -16.55
C THR A 137 -1.87 -1.92 -15.25
N SER A 138 -2.51 -2.15 -14.11
CA SER A 138 -1.89 -2.13 -12.79
C SER A 138 -2.71 -2.90 -11.76
N ASN A 139 -2.07 -3.79 -11.02
CA ASN A 139 -2.69 -4.44 -9.85
C ASN A 139 -2.78 -3.51 -8.63
N TYR A 140 -2.31 -2.28 -8.73
CA TYR A 140 -2.37 -1.28 -7.66
C TYR A 140 -3.64 -0.43 -7.72
N ARG A 141 -4.35 -0.41 -8.85
CA ARG A 141 -5.61 0.32 -9.02
C ARG A 141 -6.81 -0.61 -8.79
N GLN A 142 -7.74 -0.15 -7.97
CA GLN A 142 -9.00 -0.87 -7.73
C GLN A 142 -9.71 -1.19 -9.05
N GLY A 143 -10.20 -2.42 -9.20
CA GLY A 143 -10.91 -2.88 -10.39
C GLY A 143 -10.03 -3.25 -11.58
N MET A 144 -8.73 -2.88 -11.57
CA MET A 144 -7.84 -3.06 -12.72
C MET A 144 -7.20 -4.46 -12.80
N ALA A 145 -7.12 -5.18 -11.69
CA ALA A 145 -6.48 -6.50 -11.65
C ALA A 145 -7.18 -7.54 -12.58
N GLN A 146 -8.48 -7.39 -12.80
CA GLN A 146 -9.21 -8.24 -13.73
C GLN A 146 -8.78 -7.96 -15.19
N TYR A 147 -8.59 -6.69 -15.55
CA TYR A 147 -8.05 -6.32 -16.85
C TYR A 147 -6.59 -6.79 -17.02
N THR A 148 -5.78 -6.74 -15.94
CA THR A 148 -4.44 -7.35 -15.95
C THR A 148 -4.52 -8.81 -16.37
N TRP A 149 -5.40 -9.59 -15.74
CA TRP A 149 -5.54 -11.02 -16.07
C TRP A 149 -6.02 -11.26 -17.50
N GLN A 150 -6.99 -10.48 -17.98
CA GLN A 150 -7.46 -10.55 -19.37
C GLN A 150 -6.34 -10.27 -20.36
N THR A 151 -5.52 -9.23 -20.09
CA THR A 151 -4.36 -8.88 -20.93
C THR A 151 -3.32 -9.98 -20.94
N VAL A 152 -2.99 -10.57 -19.77
CA VAL A 152 -2.07 -11.71 -19.65
C VAL A 152 -2.58 -12.91 -20.48
N GLN A 153 -3.87 -13.23 -20.39
CA GLN A 153 -4.45 -14.34 -21.15
C GLN A 153 -4.46 -14.09 -22.66
N ALA A 154 -4.67 -12.85 -23.09
CA ALA A 154 -4.72 -12.50 -24.50
C ALA A 154 -3.34 -12.47 -25.16
N LEU A 155 -2.28 -12.14 -24.42
CA LEU A 155 -0.93 -11.99 -24.97
C LEU A 155 -0.30 -13.36 -25.28
N LYS A 156 0.03 -13.59 -26.56
CA LYS A 156 0.63 -14.83 -27.05
C LYS A 156 2.02 -14.64 -27.64
N LYS A 157 2.34 -13.43 -28.06
CA LYS A 157 3.65 -13.01 -28.59
C LYS A 157 3.85 -11.50 -28.37
N GLY A 158 5.08 -11.03 -28.40
CA GLY A 158 5.40 -9.61 -28.28
C GLY A 158 6.06 -9.26 -26.96
N ARG A 159 6.00 -8.00 -26.55
CA ARG A 159 6.73 -7.46 -25.39
C ARG A 159 5.83 -7.17 -24.21
N ALA A 160 6.17 -7.73 -23.06
CA ALA A 160 5.53 -7.49 -21.77
C ALA A 160 6.49 -6.74 -20.85
N LEU A 161 6.11 -5.50 -20.48
CA LEU A 161 6.87 -4.65 -19.57
C LEU A 161 6.22 -4.62 -18.19
N PHE A 162 7.04 -4.72 -17.15
CA PHE A 162 6.62 -4.57 -15.74
C PHE A 162 7.49 -3.51 -15.10
N SER A 163 6.90 -2.57 -14.35
CA SER A 163 7.64 -1.51 -13.69
C SER A 163 7.52 -1.54 -12.17
N GLN A 164 8.61 -1.17 -11.50
CA GLN A 164 8.64 -0.92 -10.06
C GLN A 164 9.22 0.49 -9.83
N PRO A 165 8.47 1.39 -9.15
CA PRO A 165 8.91 2.75 -8.89
C PRO A 165 9.99 2.79 -7.80
N PRO A 166 10.59 4.00 -7.54
CA PRO A 166 11.46 4.19 -6.38
C PRO A 166 10.77 3.85 -5.06
N MET A 167 11.57 3.46 -4.07
CA MET A 167 11.07 3.26 -2.71
C MET A 167 10.71 4.61 -2.06
N PRO A 168 9.77 4.64 -1.10
CA PRO A 168 9.05 3.49 -0.52
C PRO A 168 7.82 3.07 -1.34
N ILE A 169 7.54 1.76 -1.34
CA ILE A 169 6.40 1.17 -2.05
C ILE A 169 5.65 0.21 -1.11
N LYS A 170 4.32 0.15 -1.19
CA LYS A 170 3.58 -0.90 -0.50
C LYS A 170 3.86 -2.23 -1.16
N CYS A 171 4.29 -3.22 -0.35
CA CYS A 171 4.66 -4.57 -0.78
C CYS A 171 5.65 -4.56 -1.97
N ALA A 172 6.94 -4.31 -1.69
CA ALA A 172 8.00 -4.27 -2.71
C ALA A 172 8.08 -5.52 -3.61
N GLY A 173 7.50 -6.64 -3.19
CA GLY A 173 7.37 -7.85 -4.03
C GLY A 173 6.12 -7.90 -4.91
N ALA A 174 5.18 -6.95 -4.81
CA ALA A 174 3.93 -7.05 -5.58
C ALA A 174 4.11 -6.85 -7.10
N PRO A 175 4.96 -5.93 -7.58
CA PRO A 175 5.26 -5.81 -9.01
C PRO A 175 5.90 -7.09 -9.56
N GLN A 176 6.83 -7.67 -8.79
CA GLN A 176 7.47 -8.94 -9.16
C GLN A 176 6.48 -10.11 -9.20
N LYS A 177 5.53 -10.18 -8.25
CA LYS A 177 4.48 -11.21 -8.27
C LYS A 177 3.62 -11.13 -9.54
N ALA A 178 3.28 -9.93 -9.99
CA ALA A 178 2.56 -9.74 -11.25
C ALA A 178 3.35 -10.33 -12.42
N MET A 179 4.64 -10.05 -12.50
CA MET A 179 5.55 -10.57 -13.51
C MET A 179 5.68 -12.09 -13.43
N TYR A 180 5.98 -12.66 -12.27
CA TYR A 180 6.17 -14.12 -12.12
C TYR A 180 4.91 -14.91 -12.45
N LEU A 181 3.73 -14.47 -11.95
CA LEU A 181 2.47 -15.16 -12.21
C LEU A 181 2.08 -15.10 -13.69
N SER A 182 2.32 -13.97 -14.34
CA SER A 182 2.12 -13.82 -15.79
C SER A 182 3.05 -14.76 -16.56
N SER A 183 4.33 -14.79 -16.21
CA SER A 183 5.35 -15.63 -16.85
C SER A 183 5.05 -17.13 -16.67
N ASP A 184 4.58 -17.54 -15.47
CA ASP A 184 4.16 -18.92 -15.24
C ASP A 184 2.93 -19.30 -16.07
N HIS A 185 1.97 -18.38 -16.22
CA HIS A 185 0.83 -18.60 -17.11
C HIS A 185 1.29 -18.82 -18.56
N TRP A 186 2.15 -17.95 -19.09
CA TRP A 186 2.66 -18.07 -20.46
C TRP A 186 3.49 -19.33 -20.66
N ARG A 187 4.30 -19.72 -19.66
CA ARG A 187 5.05 -20.99 -19.68
C ARG A 187 4.12 -22.20 -19.75
N ARG A 188 3.08 -22.24 -18.90
CA ARG A 188 2.11 -23.36 -18.87
C ARG A 188 1.29 -23.46 -20.15
N ASN A 189 1.11 -22.35 -20.85
CA ASN A 189 0.40 -22.32 -22.14
C ASN A 189 1.32 -22.44 -23.37
N GLY A 190 2.62 -22.69 -23.17
CA GLY A 190 3.57 -22.95 -24.26
C GLY A 190 3.92 -21.74 -25.12
N VAL A 191 3.63 -20.52 -24.65
CA VAL A 191 3.87 -19.27 -25.41
C VAL A 191 5.04 -18.44 -24.86
N LEU A 192 5.64 -18.83 -23.74
CA LEU A 192 6.70 -18.07 -23.07
C LEU A 192 7.85 -17.69 -24.02
N GLY A 193 8.30 -18.61 -24.88
CA GLY A 193 9.41 -18.37 -25.82
C GLY A 193 9.09 -17.39 -26.95
N GLN A 194 7.85 -16.92 -27.08
CA GLN A 194 7.44 -15.89 -28.05
C GLN A 194 7.33 -14.50 -27.42
N LEU A 195 7.68 -14.37 -26.12
CA LEU A 195 7.52 -13.14 -25.36
C LEU A 195 8.88 -12.58 -24.95
N ASP A 196 9.06 -11.27 -25.16
CA ASP A 196 10.13 -10.46 -24.60
C ASP A 196 9.61 -9.90 -23.27
N ILE A 197 10.03 -10.48 -22.15
CA ILE A 197 9.56 -10.09 -20.80
C ILE A 197 10.63 -9.26 -20.12
N GLN A 198 10.29 -8.03 -19.77
CA GLN A 198 11.23 -7.11 -19.12
C GLN A 198 10.67 -6.58 -17.81
N PHE A 199 11.52 -6.57 -16.79
CA PHE A 199 11.26 -5.96 -15.50
C PHE A 199 12.14 -4.73 -15.29
N HIS A 200 11.53 -3.56 -15.23
CA HIS A 200 12.19 -2.27 -15.02
C HIS A 200 12.02 -1.85 -13.56
N ASN A 201 13.11 -1.87 -12.82
CA ASN A 201 13.16 -1.51 -11.41
C ASN A 201 13.94 -0.21 -11.23
N ALA A 202 13.31 0.80 -10.67
CA ALA A 202 13.98 2.07 -10.36
C ALA A 202 15.08 1.92 -9.30
N GLY A 203 15.06 0.85 -8.50
CA GLY A 203 16.12 0.52 -7.55
C GLY A 203 17.28 -0.25 -8.17
N ALA A 204 18.34 -0.46 -7.36
CA ALA A 204 19.57 -1.11 -7.77
C ALA A 204 19.62 -2.62 -7.54
N VAL A 205 18.62 -3.19 -6.85
CA VAL A 205 18.61 -4.60 -6.44
C VAL A 205 17.25 -5.24 -6.69
N LEU A 206 17.23 -6.55 -6.94
CA LEU A 206 15.99 -7.29 -7.18
C LEU A 206 15.08 -7.29 -5.94
N PHE A 207 15.65 -7.44 -4.75
CA PHE A 207 14.91 -7.42 -3.47
C PHE A 207 15.80 -6.87 -2.35
N GLY A 208 15.21 -6.11 -1.41
CA GLY A 208 15.95 -5.41 -0.36
C GLY A 208 16.57 -6.32 0.72
N VAL A 209 16.22 -7.61 0.75
CA VAL A 209 16.80 -8.59 1.67
C VAL A 209 17.61 -9.61 0.85
N PRO A 210 18.96 -9.53 0.86
CA PRO A 210 19.83 -10.30 -0.04
C PRO A 210 19.66 -11.82 0.05
N ALA A 211 19.32 -12.34 1.21
CA ALA A 211 19.13 -13.78 1.44
C ALA A 211 18.05 -14.43 0.54
N TYR A 212 17.06 -13.65 0.07
CA TYR A 212 15.99 -14.14 -0.79
C TYR A 212 16.27 -13.96 -2.29
N VAL A 213 17.29 -13.18 -2.66
CA VAL A 213 17.61 -12.87 -4.06
C VAL A 213 17.92 -14.13 -4.88
N PRO A 214 18.74 -15.09 -4.40
CA PRO A 214 19.04 -16.31 -5.17
C PRO A 214 17.79 -17.09 -5.59
N ALA A 215 16.84 -17.28 -4.65
CA ALA A 215 15.60 -17.99 -4.94
C ALA A 215 14.68 -17.24 -5.92
N LEU A 216 14.73 -15.91 -5.94
CA LEU A 216 13.99 -15.09 -6.90
C LEU A 216 14.68 -15.13 -8.27
N GLN A 217 16.01 -15.11 -8.30
CA GLN A 217 16.81 -15.18 -9.53
C GLN A 217 16.56 -16.48 -10.29
N GLU A 218 16.41 -17.61 -9.61
CA GLU A 218 16.04 -18.88 -10.24
C GLU A 218 14.80 -18.77 -11.14
N TYR A 219 13.81 -17.96 -10.73
CA TYR A 219 12.59 -17.75 -11.52
C TYR A 219 12.78 -16.70 -12.62
N ILE A 220 13.63 -15.70 -12.41
CA ILE A 220 14.05 -14.78 -13.47
C ILE A 220 14.68 -15.59 -14.63
N ASP A 221 15.65 -16.44 -14.29
CA ASP A 221 16.35 -17.28 -15.26
C ASP A 221 15.42 -18.30 -15.94
N LYS A 222 14.58 -18.98 -15.14
CA LYS A 222 13.59 -19.95 -15.61
C LYS A 222 12.61 -19.38 -16.63
N TYR A 223 12.23 -18.12 -16.47
CA TYR A 223 11.27 -17.47 -17.36
C TYR A 223 11.93 -16.63 -18.45
N GLY A 224 13.26 -16.51 -18.45
CA GLY A 224 14.01 -15.71 -19.41
C GLY A 224 13.70 -14.21 -19.29
N ILE A 225 13.48 -13.72 -18.08
CA ILE A 225 13.10 -12.32 -17.81
C ILE A 225 14.34 -11.45 -17.87
N GLN A 226 14.28 -10.36 -18.63
CA GLN A 226 15.31 -9.33 -18.62
C GLN A 226 15.04 -8.33 -17.48
N VAL A 227 15.96 -8.26 -16.51
CA VAL A 227 15.88 -7.29 -15.41
C VAL A 227 16.73 -6.06 -15.74
N ASN A 228 16.09 -4.88 -15.64
CA ASN A 228 16.71 -3.58 -15.86
C ASN A 228 16.66 -2.78 -14.55
N PHE A 229 17.80 -2.68 -13.87
CA PHE A 229 17.94 -1.85 -12.66
C PHE A 229 18.17 -0.39 -13.02
N GLN A 230 17.95 0.50 -12.04
CA GLN A 230 18.06 1.95 -12.22
C GLN A 230 17.23 2.45 -13.41
N SER A 231 16.08 1.81 -13.62
CA SER A 231 15.22 2.04 -14.77
C SER A 231 13.81 2.40 -14.29
N ASN A 232 13.50 3.70 -14.29
CA ASN A 232 12.25 4.26 -13.76
C ASN A 232 11.29 4.63 -14.89
N LEU A 233 10.06 4.13 -14.84
CA LEU A 233 9.00 4.53 -15.78
C LEU A 233 8.63 6.00 -15.54
N VAL A 234 8.69 6.85 -16.58
CA VAL A 234 8.42 8.29 -16.50
C VAL A 234 7.31 8.76 -17.42
N ALA A 235 7.01 8.04 -18.51
CA ALA A 235 5.90 8.38 -19.39
C ALA A 235 5.30 7.16 -20.09
N VAL A 236 4.01 7.25 -20.45
CA VAL A 236 3.27 6.23 -21.20
C VAL A 236 2.43 6.89 -22.28
N ASN A 237 2.60 6.46 -23.53
CA ASN A 237 1.71 6.77 -24.62
C ASN A 237 0.87 5.51 -24.95
N GLY A 238 -0.31 5.39 -24.36
CA GLY A 238 -1.20 4.25 -24.54
C GLY A 238 -1.58 3.97 -25.98
N PRO A 239 -2.10 4.96 -26.75
CA PRO A 239 -2.45 4.77 -28.16
C PRO A 239 -1.28 4.32 -29.04
N ALA A 240 -0.07 4.83 -28.81
CA ALA A 240 1.13 4.41 -29.55
C ALA A 240 1.78 3.14 -28.95
N ARG A 241 1.31 2.64 -27.82
CA ARG A 241 1.90 1.52 -27.05
C ARG A 241 3.38 1.72 -26.77
N LYS A 242 3.75 2.92 -26.26
CA LYS A 242 5.13 3.29 -25.94
C LYS A 242 5.24 3.67 -24.48
N ALA A 243 6.32 3.19 -23.85
CA ALA A 243 6.68 3.50 -22.48
C ALA A 243 8.08 4.09 -22.43
N THR A 244 8.26 5.21 -21.74
CA THR A 244 9.56 5.86 -21.57
C THR A 244 10.12 5.55 -20.19
N PHE A 245 11.32 4.98 -20.16
CA PHE A 245 12.07 4.69 -18.95
C PHE A 245 13.28 5.60 -18.83
N ARG A 246 13.43 6.23 -17.68
CA ARG A 246 14.63 6.97 -17.31
C ARG A 246 15.65 6.01 -16.72
N LEU A 247 16.76 5.85 -17.39
CA LEU A 247 17.91 5.06 -16.95
C LEU A 247 18.88 5.99 -16.26
N THR A 248 19.37 5.61 -15.08
CA THR A 248 20.37 6.37 -14.33
C THR A 248 21.61 5.51 -14.19
N ASP A 249 22.79 6.04 -14.60
CA ASP A 249 24.07 5.36 -14.46
C ASP A 249 24.66 5.50 -13.03
N ALA A 250 25.84 4.90 -12.81
CA ALA A 250 26.51 4.94 -11.50
C ALA A 250 27.01 6.36 -11.15
N GLU A 251 27.24 7.20 -12.13
CA GLU A 251 27.66 8.59 -12.00
C GLU A 251 26.48 9.55 -11.76
N GLY A 252 25.22 9.03 -11.84
CA GLY A 252 24.00 9.82 -11.64
C GLY A 252 23.48 10.50 -12.90
N ASN A 253 24.09 10.26 -14.07
CA ASN A 253 23.57 10.79 -15.33
C ASN A 253 22.33 10.01 -15.73
N SER A 254 21.35 10.70 -16.31
CA SER A 254 20.11 10.09 -16.72
C SER A 254 19.88 10.19 -18.22
N GLN A 255 19.37 9.10 -18.81
CA GLN A 255 18.96 9.02 -20.20
C GLN A 255 17.59 8.40 -20.32
N ASP A 256 16.72 9.01 -21.09
CA ASP A 256 15.39 8.47 -21.38
C ASP A 256 15.45 7.49 -22.56
N ARG A 257 14.82 6.34 -22.39
CA ARG A 257 14.69 5.27 -23.39
C ARG A 257 13.24 4.94 -23.61
N GLU A 258 12.78 5.08 -24.84
CA GLU A 258 11.43 4.67 -25.25
C GLU A 258 11.43 3.21 -25.72
N LEU A 259 10.44 2.44 -25.27
CA LEU A 259 10.21 1.04 -25.62
C LEU A 259 8.77 0.84 -26.08
N ASP A 260 8.60 0.08 -27.16
CA ASP A 260 7.26 -0.42 -27.54
C ASP A 260 6.85 -1.55 -26.60
N PHE A 261 5.53 -1.70 -26.37
CA PHE A 261 4.97 -2.78 -25.59
C PHE A 261 3.65 -3.30 -26.18
N ASP A 262 3.35 -4.55 -25.89
CA ASP A 262 2.02 -5.16 -26.08
C ASP A 262 1.26 -5.24 -24.76
N MET A 263 1.98 -5.33 -23.65
CA MET A 263 1.47 -5.23 -22.29
C MET A 263 2.41 -4.40 -21.42
N LEU A 264 1.86 -3.48 -20.62
CA LEU A 264 2.58 -2.74 -19.59
C LEU A 264 1.84 -2.86 -18.25
N HIS A 265 2.45 -3.54 -17.26
CA HIS A 265 2.01 -3.46 -15.87
C HIS A 265 2.77 -2.36 -15.16
N ALA A 266 2.12 -1.22 -14.96
CA ALA A 266 2.72 -0.03 -14.38
C ALA A 266 2.40 0.11 -12.90
N VAL A 267 3.40 0.54 -12.11
CA VAL A 267 3.22 0.94 -10.71
C VAL A 267 3.73 2.37 -10.55
N PRO A 268 2.88 3.32 -10.15
CA PRO A 268 3.30 4.70 -9.95
C PRO A 268 4.05 4.86 -8.63
N PRO A 269 4.80 5.96 -8.42
CA PRO A 269 5.29 6.34 -7.10
C PRO A 269 4.15 6.47 -6.08
N LEU A 270 4.45 6.21 -4.83
CA LEU A 270 3.49 6.25 -3.72
C LEU A 270 3.84 7.40 -2.78
N ARG A 271 2.81 7.94 -2.12
CA ARG A 271 2.96 9.07 -1.19
C ARG A 271 1.96 8.97 -0.05
N ALA A 272 2.24 9.66 1.06
CA ALA A 272 1.25 9.82 2.12
C ALA A 272 0.07 10.67 1.64
N PRO A 273 -1.14 10.51 2.23
CA PRO A 273 -2.29 11.36 1.94
C PRO A 273 -1.98 12.85 2.14
N GLY A 274 -2.63 13.71 1.34
CA GLY A 274 -2.35 15.15 1.31
C GLY A 274 -2.41 15.81 2.69
N PHE A 275 -3.44 15.48 3.48
CA PHE A 275 -3.61 16.04 4.82
C PHE A 275 -2.50 15.65 5.83
N ILE A 276 -1.67 14.63 5.51
CA ILE A 276 -0.47 14.27 6.29
C ILE A 276 0.75 14.96 5.70
N ARG A 277 1.04 14.77 4.40
CA ARG A 277 2.29 15.26 3.78
C ARG A 277 2.42 16.79 3.79
N GLU A 278 1.29 17.50 3.87
CA GLU A 278 1.21 18.98 3.89
C GLU A 278 1.03 19.53 5.30
N SER A 279 1.18 18.70 6.34
CA SER A 279 0.97 19.08 7.74
C SER A 279 2.26 19.04 8.56
N VAL A 280 2.20 19.59 9.76
CA VAL A 280 3.28 19.53 10.77
C VAL A 280 3.55 18.09 11.27
N LEU A 281 2.72 17.12 10.88
CA LEU A 281 2.88 15.72 11.28
C LEU A 281 3.80 14.94 10.33
N ALA A 282 4.21 15.53 9.20
CA ALA A 282 5.09 14.89 8.24
C ALA A 282 6.57 15.01 8.64
N ASN A 283 7.35 13.98 8.28
CA ASN A 283 8.81 14.07 8.27
C ASN A 283 9.32 14.70 6.95
N ASP A 284 10.64 14.84 6.80
CA ASP A 284 11.27 15.41 5.60
C ASP A 284 10.94 14.62 4.31
N GLY A 285 10.64 13.34 4.43
CA GLY A 285 10.17 12.48 3.32
C GLY A 285 8.67 12.60 3.05
N CYS A 286 7.96 13.53 3.67
CA CYS A 286 6.51 13.75 3.54
C CYS A 286 5.64 12.56 4.00
N TRP A 287 6.15 11.70 4.88
CA TRP A 287 5.42 10.61 5.55
C TRP A 287 5.17 10.96 7.01
N LEU A 288 4.23 10.26 7.65
CA LEU A 288 3.94 10.46 9.08
C LEU A 288 5.19 10.26 9.95
N ASN A 289 5.57 11.28 10.73
CA ASN A 289 6.81 11.32 11.51
C ASN A 289 6.71 10.53 12.82
N LEU A 290 7.01 9.25 12.76
CA LEU A 290 6.92 8.32 13.90
C LEU A 290 8.29 7.89 14.41
N ALA A 291 8.37 7.59 15.71
CA ALA A 291 9.45 6.79 16.27
C ALA A 291 9.34 5.33 15.75
N ASP A 292 10.47 4.74 15.37
CA ASP A 292 10.48 3.44 14.68
C ASP A 292 10.00 2.29 15.59
N ASP A 293 10.26 2.41 16.87
CA ASP A 293 9.98 1.40 17.91
C ASP A 293 8.59 1.58 18.54
N THR A 294 8.28 2.77 19.03
CA THR A 294 7.04 3.00 19.78
C THR A 294 5.84 3.29 18.89
N LEU A 295 6.08 3.69 17.62
CA LEU A 295 5.06 4.14 16.66
C LEU A 295 4.28 5.38 17.14
N GLN A 296 4.82 6.10 18.14
CA GLN A 296 4.35 7.40 18.60
C GLN A 296 4.90 8.50 17.69
N HIS A 297 4.14 9.55 17.47
CA HIS A 297 4.63 10.72 16.74
C HIS A 297 5.77 11.41 17.52
N LYS A 298 6.87 11.76 16.82
CA LYS A 298 8.10 12.22 17.48
C LYS A 298 7.94 13.53 18.26
N THR A 299 6.97 14.37 17.90
CA THR A 299 6.76 15.69 18.51
C THR A 299 5.39 15.86 19.17
N VAL A 300 4.43 14.96 18.96
CA VAL A 300 3.06 15.07 19.51
C VAL A 300 2.74 13.76 20.23
N ALA A 301 2.80 13.80 21.55
CA ALA A 301 2.80 12.61 22.41
C ALA A 301 1.49 11.81 22.41
N ASN A 302 0.35 12.42 22.09
CA ASN A 302 -0.94 11.73 22.03
C ASN A 302 -1.35 11.29 20.61
N ILE A 303 -0.41 11.34 19.63
CA ILE A 303 -0.61 10.86 18.27
C ILE A 303 0.26 9.62 18.02
N PHE A 304 -0.34 8.58 17.49
CA PHE A 304 0.28 7.35 17.07
C PHE A 304 -0.04 7.08 15.61
N GLY A 305 0.72 6.20 14.99
CA GLY A 305 0.42 5.80 13.60
C GLY A 305 0.94 4.41 13.27
N LEU A 306 0.38 3.81 12.22
CA LEU A 306 0.83 2.49 11.74
C LEU A 306 0.40 2.26 10.28
N GLY A 307 0.96 1.23 9.68
CA GLY A 307 0.65 0.83 8.30
C GLY A 307 1.36 1.69 7.27
N ASP A 308 0.74 1.84 6.09
CA ASP A 308 1.41 2.38 4.92
C ASP A 308 1.73 3.88 5.01
N VAL A 309 1.05 4.63 5.89
CA VAL A 309 1.31 6.06 6.10
C VAL A 309 2.62 6.33 6.87
N SER A 310 3.16 5.32 7.57
CA SER A 310 4.32 5.46 8.45
C SER A 310 5.57 5.88 7.70
N GLY A 311 6.29 6.88 8.23
CA GLY A 311 7.60 7.34 7.75
C GLY A 311 8.77 6.56 8.33
N THR A 312 8.52 5.39 8.91
CA THR A 312 9.52 4.49 9.51
C THR A 312 10.18 3.61 8.44
N GLY A 313 11.34 3.04 8.76
CA GLY A 313 12.12 2.19 7.85
C GLY A 313 11.51 0.82 7.54
N ASN A 314 10.31 0.52 8.04
CA ASN A 314 9.67 -0.78 7.90
C ASN A 314 8.96 -0.98 6.55
N ALA A 315 8.74 -2.25 6.20
CA ALA A 315 7.97 -2.60 5.01
C ALA A 315 6.48 -2.21 5.15
N LYS A 316 5.92 -1.57 4.12
CA LYS A 316 4.49 -1.24 4.03
C LYS A 316 3.69 -2.48 3.62
N THR A 317 3.38 -3.35 4.61
CA THR A 317 2.69 -4.63 4.41
C THR A 317 1.65 -4.91 5.49
N ALA A 318 0.63 -5.71 5.18
CA ALA A 318 -0.34 -6.16 6.17
C ALA A 318 0.31 -7.03 7.27
N ALA A 319 1.42 -7.71 6.98
CA ALA A 319 2.18 -8.48 7.96
C ALA A 319 2.85 -7.56 9.01
N ALA A 320 3.41 -6.42 8.59
CA ALA A 320 3.92 -5.38 9.49
C ALA A 320 2.80 -4.86 10.41
N VAL A 321 1.65 -4.50 9.85
CA VAL A 321 0.46 -4.03 10.59
C VAL A 321 0.08 -4.98 11.71
N ARG A 322 0.10 -6.30 11.45
CA ARG A 322 -0.24 -7.32 12.46
C ARG A 322 0.65 -7.26 13.70
N LYS A 323 1.91 -6.82 13.55
CA LYS A 323 2.86 -6.63 14.66
C LYS A 323 2.82 -5.20 15.21
N GLN A 324 2.53 -4.21 14.38
CA GLN A 324 2.42 -2.80 14.80
C GLN A 324 1.18 -2.53 15.66
N ALA A 325 0.03 -3.10 15.31
CA ALA A 325 -1.24 -2.82 15.99
C ALA A 325 -1.23 -3.13 17.50
N PRO A 326 -0.66 -4.25 18.00
CA PRO A 326 -0.49 -4.49 19.43
C PRO A 326 0.41 -3.45 20.12
N VAL A 327 1.53 -3.05 19.47
CA VAL A 327 2.47 -2.06 20.01
C VAL A 327 1.79 -0.70 20.16
N VAL A 328 1.11 -0.22 19.11
CA VAL A 328 0.35 1.04 19.18
C VAL A 328 -0.71 0.97 20.28
N ALA A 329 -1.44 -0.13 20.41
CA ALA A 329 -2.49 -0.26 21.40
C ALA A 329 -1.96 -0.23 22.84
N GLU A 330 -0.85 -0.92 23.13
CA GLU A 330 -0.21 -0.90 24.44
C GLU A 330 0.34 0.48 24.79
N ASN A 331 1.08 1.06 23.88
CA ASN A 331 1.69 2.38 24.07
C ASN A 331 0.65 3.49 24.22
N LEU A 332 -0.43 3.45 23.41
CA LEU A 332 -1.51 4.42 23.52
C LEU A 332 -2.23 4.34 24.88
N ILE A 333 -2.54 3.15 25.36
CA ILE A 333 -3.17 2.98 26.69
C ILE A 333 -2.24 3.48 27.81
N ALA A 334 -0.95 3.16 27.72
CA ALA A 334 0.04 3.68 28.68
C ALA A 334 0.11 5.22 28.65
N SER A 335 0.13 5.81 27.43
CA SER A 335 0.12 7.26 27.23
C SER A 335 -1.12 7.93 27.82
N LEU A 336 -2.32 7.36 27.66
CA LEU A 336 -3.55 7.86 28.27
C LEU A 336 -3.48 7.84 29.82
N GLY A 337 -2.73 6.89 30.39
CA GLY A 337 -2.48 6.77 31.82
C GLY A 337 -1.26 7.54 32.31
N ASN A 338 -0.62 8.37 31.47
CA ASN A 338 0.66 9.05 31.75
C ASN A 338 1.76 8.10 32.23
N GLN A 339 1.81 6.88 31.68
CA GLN A 339 2.82 5.86 31.96
C GLN A 339 3.87 5.81 30.86
N PRO A 340 5.09 5.33 31.14
CA PRO A 340 6.08 5.05 30.11
C PRO A 340 5.56 4.07 29.07
N LEU A 341 6.00 4.21 27.82
CA LEU A 341 5.56 3.34 26.72
C LEU A 341 6.24 1.96 26.85
N PRO A 342 5.47 0.86 27.05
CA PRO A 342 6.06 -0.43 27.40
C PRO A 342 6.44 -1.30 26.19
N ALA A 343 5.90 -1.01 25.00
CA ALA A 343 6.02 -1.90 23.85
C ALA A 343 6.90 -1.33 22.74
N ALA A 344 7.65 -2.20 22.06
CA ALA A 344 8.49 -1.85 20.92
C ALA A 344 8.19 -2.72 19.70
N TYR A 345 8.11 -2.07 18.54
CA TYR A 345 8.07 -2.71 17.24
C TYR A 345 9.49 -2.94 16.72
N LEU A 346 9.81 -4.18 16.36
CA LEU A 346 11.16 -4.59 15.97
C LEU A 346 11.37 -4.64 14.45
N GLY A 347 10.61 -3.85 13.69
CA GLY A 347 10.79 -3.75 12.23
C GLY A 347 10.21 -4.91 11.43
N TYR A 348 9.52 -5.87 12.03
CA TYR A 348 9.02 -7.06 11.33
C TYR A 348 8.21 -6.73 10.09
N GLY A 349 8.59 -7.35 8.99
CA GLY A 349 7.85 -7.36 7.73
C GLY A 349 7.80 -8.76 7.13
N SER A 350 6.84 -8.99 6.25
CA SER A 350 6.81 -10.21 5.44
C SER A 350 6.22 -9.92 4.08
N CYS A 351 6.82 -10.52 3.08
CA CYS A 351 6.36 -10.47 1.69
C CYS A 351 6.40 -11.89 1.12
N PRO A 352 5.29 -12.65 1.13
CA PRO A 352 5.22 -13.92 0.42
C PRO A 352 5.21 -13.65 -1.08
N LEU A 353 6.38 -13.76 -1.73
CA LEU A 353 6.51 -13.59 -3.18
C LEU A 353 6.06 -14.87 -3.88
N ARG A 354 4.88 -14.83 -4.46
CA ARG A 354 4.38 -15.94 -5.27
C ARG A 354 5.10 -15.94 -6.63
N VAL A 355 5.87 -16.99 -6.89
CA VAL A 355 6.75 -17.12 -8.06
C VAL A 355 6.20 -18.01 -9.16
N ASP A 356 5.22 -18.86 -8.83
CA ASP A 356 4.38 -19.61 -9.76
C ASP A 356 3.03 -19.96 -9.14
N ASN A 357 2.20 -20.76 -9.80
CA ASN A 357 0.86 -21.08 -9.30
C ASN A 357 0.86 -21.92 -8.00
N GLY A 358 1.95 -22.61 -7.67
CA GLY A 358 2.04 -23.50 -6.50
C GLY A 358 3.09 -23.14 -5.47
N ARG A 359 3.98 -22.16 -5.74
CA ARG A 359 5.15 -21.88 -4.92
C ARG A 359 5.27 -20.41 -4.53
N ILE A 360 5.84 -20.21 -3.37
CA ILE A 360 6.19 -18.87 -2.83
C ILE A 360 7.64 -18.87 -2.35
N VAL A 361 8.31 -17.75 -2.50
CA VAL A 361 9.47 -17.38 -1.69
C VAL A 361 8.94 -16.57 -0.52
N LEU A 362 8.97 -17.16 0.68
CA LEU A 362 8.47 -16.52 1.89
C LEU A 362 9.57 -15.65 2.48
N ALA A 363 9.56 -14.36 2.14
CA ALA A 363 10.47 -13.40 2.73
C ALA A 363 9.88 -12.87 4.04
N GLU A 364 10.54 -13.17 5.15
CA GLU A 364 10.29 -12.60 6.48
C GLU A 364 11.56 -11.92 6.97
N PHE A 365 11.42 -10.73 7.54
CA PHE A 365 12.54 -9.90 7.99
C PHE A 365 12.09 -8.95 9.11
N GLY A 366 13.05 -8.51 9.92
CA GLY A 366 12.85 -7.56 11.02
C GLY A 366 14.18 -7.13 11.57
#